data_407e4939961313159dc5ab491c380366
#
_entry.id   407e4939961313159dc5ab491c380366
#
_cell.length_a   1.000
_cell.length_b   1.000
_cell.length_c   1.000
_cell.angle_alpha   90.00
_cell.angle_beta   90.00
_cell.angle_gamma   90.00
#
_symmetry.space_group_name_H-M   'P 1'
#
loop_
_entity.id
_entity.type
_entity.pdbx_description
1 polymer ?
#
loop_
_entity_poly.entity_id
_entity_poly.type
_entity_poly.pdbx_seq_one_letter_code
_entity_poly.pdbx_strand_id
1 'polypeptide(L)'
;MHTPSRQVVSNQPYLHPRLAEVVLRHLRAGYEKPVAPHSAAAFEQLLQALAAAPRPLVLDSFCGTGHSTAALARCHPQHLVVGVDKSARRLARHPHTAATDYLLLQADCADIWQLLVAHGLSVDYHYLLYPNPWPKAAHLQRRVHGHGSFPLLLRLAAGGTPGCIELRSNWQVYVEEFGIAMHLAGVPGRVARLPSGPALTLFERKYRDSGHDLWCYSSIARR
;
A
#
# COMPACT_ATOMS: atom_id res chain seq x y z
N MET A 1 -28.04 -14.37 -1.39
CA MET A 1 -27.15 -14.71 -2.53
C MET A 1 -26.13 -13.61 -2.69
N HIS A 2 -24.85 -13.93 -2.71
CA HIS A 2 -23.80 -12.93 -2.85
C HIS A 2 -23.66 -12.60 -4.34
N THR A 3 -23.90 -11.33 -4.73
CA THR A 3 -23.68 -10.90 -6.12
C THR A 3 -22.18 -10.97 -6.44
N PRO A 4 -21.75 -11.70 -7.48
CA PRO A 4 -20.35 -11.79 -7.86
C PRO A 4 -19.73 -10.42 -8.09
N SER A 5 -18.47 -10.26 -7.75
CA SER A 5 -17.74 -9.04 -8.03
C SER A 5 -17.49 -8.93 -9.54
N ARG A 6 -17.62 -7.71 -10.08
CA ARG A 6 -17.30 -7.47 -11.48
C ARG A 6 -15.78 -7.49 -11.67
N GLN A 7 -15.34 -8.06 -12.79
CA GLN A 7 -13.94 -7.93 -13.22
C GLN A 7 -13.60 -6.47 -13.52
N VAL A 8 -12.32 -6.14 -13.43
CA VAL A 8 -11.84 -4.79 -13.79
C VAL A 8 -12.01 -4.60 -15.30
N VAL A 9 -12.82 -3.61 -15.68
CA VAL A 9 -12.99 -3.21 -17.07
C VAL A 9 -12.01 -2.06 -17.36
N SER A 10 -11.18 -2.24 -18.37
CA SER A 10 -10.15 -1.29 -18.77
C SER A 10 -10.16 -1.08 -20.27
N ASN A 11 -9.85 0.15 -20.70
CA ASN A 11 -9.50 0.46 -22.09
C ASN A 11 -7.99 0.34 -22.36
N GLN A 12 -7.25 -0.25 -21.41
CA GLN A 12 -5.82 -0.49 -21.52
C GLN A 12 -5.56 -2.00 -21.35
N PRO A 13 -5.43 -2.74 -22.47
CA PRO A 13 -5.23 -4.19 -22.43
C PRO A 13 -3.81 -4.62 -22.06
N TYR A 14 -2.83 -3.73 -22.25
CA TYR A 14 -1.40 -3.98 -22.01
C TYR A 14 -0.82 -2.91 -21.10
N LEU A 15 0.49 -3.01 -20.85
CA LEU A 15 1.26 -1.98 -20.12
C LEU A 15 1.08 -0.60 -20.76
N HIS A 16 0.99 0.43 -19.93
CA HIS A 16 0.83 1.80 -20.43
C HIS A 16 2.09 2.26 -21.18
N PRO A 17 2.00 2.76 -22.43
CA PRO A 17 3.17 3.10 -23.26
C PRO A 17 4.07 4.17 -22.62
N ARG A 18 3.51 5.06 -21.81
CA ARG A 18 4.25 6.11 -21.12
C ARG A 18 4.66 5.74 -19.68
N LEU A 19 4.56 4.47 -19.28
CA LEU A 19 4.85 4.05 -17.91
C LEU A 19 6.27 4.45 -17.50
N ALA A 20 7.27 4.03 -18.28
CA ALA A 20 8.68 4.31 -17.98
C ALA A 20 8.98 5.81 -17.93
N GLU A 21 8.46 6.57 -18.88
CA GLU A 21 8.62 8.05 -18.91
C GLU A 21 8.12 8.69 -17.62
N VAL A 22 6.89 8.32 -17.19
CA VAL A 22 6.25 8.91 -16.01
C VAL A 22 6.99 8.51 -14.74
N VAL A 23 7.35 7.24 -14.59
CA VAL A 23 8.08 6.73 -13.42
C VAL A 23 9.45 7.40 -13.31
N LEU A 24 10.25 7.39 -14.38
CA LEU A 24 11.60 7.99 -14.37
C LEU A 24 11.57 9.49 -14.11
N ARG A 25 10.55 10.19 -14.62
CA ARG A 25 10.35 11.61 -14.30
C ARG A 25 10.14 11.82 -12.80
N HIS A 26 9.27 11.02 -12.15
CA HIS A 26 9.02 11.14 -10.71
C HIS A 26 10.21 10.72 -9.86
N LEU A 27 10.99 9.72 -10.29
CA LEU A 27 12.22 9.31 -9.59
C LEU A 27 13.30 10.42 -9.57
N ARG A 28 13.28 11.31 -10.57
CA ARG A 28 14.22 12.45 -10.66
C ARG A 28 13.70 13.70 -9.96
N ALA A 29 12.39 13.81 -9.82
CA ALA A 29 11.75 14.96 -9.18
C ALA A 29 11.60 14.70 -7.67
N GLY A 30 11.79 15.73 -6.86
CA GLY A 30 11.34 15.71 -5.48
C GLY A 30 9.81 15.67 -5.41
N TYR A 31 9.27 15.06 -4.36
CA TYR A 31 7.85 15.16 -4.04
C TYR A 31 7.70 15.94 -2.75
N GLU A 32 7.15 17.13 -2.88
CA GLU A 32 6.79 17.98 -1.75
C GLU A 32 5.37 18.49 -1.99
N LYS A 33 4.52 18.27 -1.02
CA LYS A 33 3.17 18.75 -0.99
C LYS A 33 2.87 19.24 0.42
N PRO A 34 2.15 20.35 0.61
CA PRO A 34 1.69 20.73 1.94
C PRO A 34 0.91 19.59 2.58
N VAL A 35 1.34 19.18 3.78
CA VAL A 35 0.67 18.13 4.55
C VAL A 35 -0.66 18.67 5.06
N ALA A 36 -1.73 17.91 4.87
CA ALA A 36 -3.04 18.28 5.37
C ALA A 36 -3.06 18.27 6.91
N PRO A 37 -3.72 19.26 7.59
CA PRO A 37 -3.74 19.32 9.05
C PRO A 37 -4.23 18.04 9.73
N HIS A 38 -5.24 17.39 9.16
CA HIS A 38 -5.74 16.12 9.70
C HIS A 38 -4.72 14.96 9.56
N SER A 39 -3.92 14.97 8.49
CA SER A 39 -2.83 13.98 8.31
C SER A 39 -1.70 14.23 9.31
N ALA A 40 -1.36 15.50 9.58
CA ALA A 40 -0.38 15.84 10.60
C ALA A 40 -0.84 15.42 12.00
N ALA A 41 -2.08 15.71 12.36
CA ALA A 41 -2.66 15.30 13.64
C ALA A 41 -2.72 13.75 13.79
N ALA A 42 -3.00 13.03 12.71
CA ALA A 42 -2.96 11.57 12.71
C ALA A 42 -1.52 11.05 12.88
N PHE A 43 -0.53 11.72 12.28
CA PHE A 43 0.87 11.35 12.43
C PHE A 43 1.38 11.55 13.86
N GLU A 44 0.93 12.58 14.58
CA GLU A 44 1.25 12.77 16.00
C GLU A 44 0.78 11.58 16.87
N GLN A 45 -0.35 10.96 16.53
CA GLN A 45 -0.80 9.74 17.23
C GLN A 45 0.20 8.57 17.02
N LEU A 46 0.77 8.46 15.82
CA LEU A 46 1.83 7.47 15.55
C LEU A 46 3.09 7.75 16.37
N LEU A 47 3.54 8.99 16.42
CA LEU A 47 4.72 9.37 17.21
C LEU A 47 4.51 9.09 18.70
N GLN A 48 3.34 9.40 19.25
CA GLN A 48 2.98 9.08 20.63
C GLN A 48 2.99 7.57 20.89
N ALA A 49 2.45 6.75 19.97
CA ALA A 49 2.47 5.30 20.10
C ALA A 49 3.89 4.74 20.09
N LEU A 50 4.77 5.25 19.20
CA LEU A 50 6.17 4.86 19.15
C LEU A 50 6.97 5.31 20.37
N ALA A 51 6.68 6.50 20.92
CA ALA A 51 7.31 6.99 22.14
C ALA A 51 6.93 6.15 23.36
N ALA A 52 5.66 5.69 23.42
CA ALA A 52 5.18 4.83 24.50
C ALA A 52 5.74 3.40 24.45
N ALA A 53 5.91 2.85 23.23
CA ALA A 53 6.44 1.50 23.00
C ALA A 53 7.20 1.44 21.68
N PRO A 54 8.51 1.72 21.68
CA PRO A 54 9.32 1.68 20.46
C PRO A 54 9.33 0.30 19.81
N ARG A 55 8.89 0.22 18.56
CA ARG A 55 8.82 -1.03 17.78
C ARG A 55 9.06 -0.74 16.30
N PRO A 56 9.59 -1.71 15.53
CA PRO A 56 9.64 -1.59 14.09
C PRO A 56 8.23 -1.46 13.49
N LEU A 57 8.14 -0.86 12.30
CA LEU A 57 6.87 -0.51 11.68
C LEU A 57 6.48 -1.48 10.57
N VAL A 58 5.19 -1.81 10.54
CA VAL A 58 4.48 -2.35 9.38
C VAL A 58 3.44 -1.34 8.93
N LEU A 59 3.45 -0.97 7.65
CA LEU A 59 2.52 -0.01 7.09
C LEU A 59 1.52 -0.71 6.14
N ASP A 60 0.23 -0.55 6.42
CA ASP A 60 -0.89 -0.98 5.58
C ASP A 60 -1.53 0.25 4.92
N SER A 61 -0.99 0.63 3.76
CA SER A 61 -1.46 1.80 3.03
C SER A 61 -2.74 1.50 2.25
N PHE A 62 -3.70 2.44 2.30
CA PHE A 62 -5.05 2.28 1.73
C PHE A 62 -5.85 1.16 2.41
N CYS A 63 -5.71 1.00 3.72
CA CYS A 63 -6.25 -0.10 4.52
C CYS A 63 -7.79 -0.22 4.51
N GLY A 64 -8.50 0.77 3.99
CA GLY A 64 -9.95 0.76 3.87
C GLY A 64 -10.65 0.72 5.22
N THR A 65 -11.23 -0.44 5.55
CA THR A 65 -11.90 -0.66 6.86
C THR A 65 -10.93 -1.11 7.95
N GLY A 66 -9.62 -1.21 7.71
CA GLY A 66 -8.64 -1.71 8.67
C GLY A 66 -8.69 -3.22 8.94
N HIS A 67 -9.48 -3.98 8.19
CA HIS A 67 -9.54 -5.43 8.36
C HIS A 67 -8.19 -6.11 8.08
N SER A 68 -7.49 -5.67 7.04
CA SER A 68 -6.12 -6.11 6.74
C SER A 68 -5.14 -5.72 7.84
N THR A 69 -5.23 -4.51 8.37
CA THR A 69 -4.38 -4.02 9.45
C THR A 69 -4.45 -4.93 10.67
N ALA A 70 -5.67 -5.29 11.09
CA ALA A 70 -5.89 -6.23 12.18
C ALA A 70 -5.37 -7.65 11.88
N ALA A 71 -5.45 -8.10 10.61
CA ALA A 71 -4.89 -9.38 10.20
C ALA A 71 -3.35 -9.35 10.21
N LEU A 72 -2.76 -8.29 9.68
CA LEU A 72 -1.31 -8.08 9.67
C LEU A 72 -0.72 -7.96 11.08
N ALA A 73 -1.42 -7.34 12.04
CA ALA A 73 -0.98 -7.27 13.43
C ALA A 73 -0.78 -8.67 14.05
N ARG A 74 -1.64 -9.63 13.70
CA ARG A 74 -1.45 -11.03 14.11
C ARG A 74 -0.26 -11.72 13.44
N CYS A 75 0.07 -11.32 12.20
CA CYS A 75 1.21 -11.86 11.46
C CYS A 75 2.54 -11.24 11.90
N HIS A 76 2.51 -10.03 12.45
CA HIS A 76 3.68 -9.25 12.84
C HIS A 76 3.62 -8.83 14.33
N PRO A 77 3.61 -9.77 15.28
CA PRO A 77 3.37 -9.46 16.70
C PRO A 77 4.48 -8.61 17.35
N GLN A 78 5.65 -8.50 16.72
CA GLN A 78 6.77 -7.69 17.21
C GLN A 78 6.78 -6.26 16.66
N HIS A 79 5.83 -5.92 15.75
CA HIS A 79 5.79 -4.63 15.06
C HIS A 79 4.59 -3.81 15.51
N LEU A 80 4.70 -2.50 15.42
CA LEU A 80 3.53 -1.63 15.39
C LEU A 80 2.96 -1.63 13.96
N VAL A 81 1.79 -2.20 13.78
CA VAL A 81 1.10 -2.20 12.49
C VAL A 81 0.21 -0.98 12.38
N VAL A 82 0.42 -0.20 11.33
CA VAL A 82 -0.27 1.08 11.10
C VAL A 82 -1.06 1.01 9.81
N GLY A 83 -2.38 1.06 9.91
CA GLY A 83 -3.29 1.17 8.78
C GLY A 83 -3.62 2.63 8.48
N VAL A 84 -3.49 3.03 7.22
CA VAL A 84 -3.78 4.39 6.77
C VAL A 84 -4.84 4.38 5.68
N ASP A 85 -5.91 5.13 5.87
CA ASP A 85 -6.91 5.39 4.83
C ASP A 85 -7.51 6.80 5.00
N LYS A 86 -7.73 7.50 3.88
CA LYS A 86 -8.31 8.84 3.90
C LYS A 86 -9.80 8.88 4.22
N SER A 87 -10.49 7.76 4.13
CA SER A 87 -11.95 7.70 4.26
C SER A 87 -12.39 7.39 5.68
N ALA A 88 -12.78 8.42 6.45
CA ALA A 88 -13.43 8.26 7.75
C ALA A 88 -14.60 7.26 7.70
N ARG A 89 -15.41 7.31 6.64
CA ARG A 89 -16.55 6.39 6.44
C ARG A 89 -16.12 4.92 6.33
N ARG A 90 -14.95 4.65 5.76
CA ARG A 90 -14.43 3.27 5.70
C ARG A 90 -13.87 2.83 7.04
N LEU A 91 -13.06 3.66 7.67
CA LEU A 91 -12.48 3.39 8.99
C LEU A 91 -13.57 3.19 10.07
N ALA A 92 -14.64 3.97 10.03
CA ALA A 92 -15.78 3.82 10.96
C ALA A 92 -16.51 2.46 10.85
N ARG A 93 -16.23 1.66 9.80
CA ARG A 93 -16.75 0.29 9.66
C ARG A 93 -15.79 -0.78 10.19
N HIS A 94 -14.73 -0.35 10.86
CA HIS A 94 -13.78 -1.29 11.44
C HIS A 94 -14.47 -2.15 12.50
N PRO A 95 -14.38 -3.48 12.42
CA PRO A 95 -14.87 -4.32 13.50
C PRO A 95 -13.91 -4.18 14.68
N HIS A 96 -14.29 -3.39 15.68
CA HIS A 96 -13.50 -3.22 16.89
C HIS A 96 -13.33 -4.58 17.59
N THR A 97 -12.12 -5.10 17.59
CA THR A 97 -11.76 -6.31 18.33
C THR A 97 -11.01 -5.91 19.59
N ALA A 98 -11.38 -6.48 20.71
CA ALA A 98 -10.98 -6.06 22.06
C ALA A 98 -9.47 -6.21 22.40
N ALA A 99 -8.66 -6.78 21.51
CA ALA A 99 -7.23 -7.00 21.75
C ALA A 99 -6.46 -6.67 20.49
N THR A 100 -6.13 -5.39 20.27
CA THR A 100 -5.48 -5.03 19.03
C THR A 100 -4.35 -4.04 19.25
N ASP A 101 -3.18 -4.55 18.99
CA ASP A 101 -1.94 -3.81 19.04
C ASP A 101 -1.60 -3.26 17.64
N TYR A 102 -2.51 -2.44 17.11
CA TYR A 102 -2.33 -1.73 15.84
C TYR A 102 -2.97 -0.35 15.90
N LEU A 103 -2.59 0.51 14.97
CA LEU A 103 -3.10 1.87 14.86
C LEU A 103 -3.84 2.05 13.52
N LEU A 104 -4.99 2.73 13.55
CA LEU A 104 -5.72 3.14 12.34
C LEU A 104 -5.73 4.66 12.26
N LEU A 105 -5.16 5.19 11.18
CA LEU A 105 -5.01 6.62 10.93
C LEU A 105 -5.92 7.08 9.79
N GLN A 106 -6.74 8.09 10.05
CA GLN A 106 -7.45 8.80 9.00
C GLN A 106 -6.53 9.85 8.40
N ALA A 107 -5.86 9.52 7.30
CA ALA A 107 -4.91 10.41 6.65
C ALA A 107 -4.77 10.09 5.15
N ASP A 108 -4.20 11.01 4.39
CA ASP A 108 -3.71 10.73 3.05
C ASP A 108 -2.39 9.93 3.15
N CYS A 109 -2.31 8.81 2.44
CA CYS A 109 -1.11 7.94 2.50
C CYS A 109 0.16 8.68 2.05
N ALA A 110 0.08 9.56 1.05
CA ALA A 110 1.25 10.32 0.60
C ALA A 110 1.74 11.31 1.66
N ASP A 111 0.82 11.91 2.44
CA ASP A 111 1.18 12.78 3.56
C ASP A 111 1.91 11.99 4.65
N ILE A 112 1.39 10.80 5.02
CA ILE A 112 2.04 9.93 6.02
C ILE A 112 3.41 9.45 5.53
N TRP A 113 3.54 9.06 4.25
CA TRP A 113 4.84 8.68 3.68
C TRP A 113 5.85 9.83 3.75
N GLN A 114 5.41 11.05 3.42
CA GLN A 114 6.25 12.25 3.48
C GLN A 114 6.71 12.53 4.91
N LEU A 115 5.80 12.44 5.89
CA LEU A 115 6.10 12.65 7.30
C LEU A 115 7.05 11.57 7.86
N LEU A 116 6.81 10.29 7.56
CA LEU A 116 7.71 9.20 7.96
C LEU A 116 9.13 9.45 7.44
N VAL A 117 9.26 9.80 6.15
CA VAL A 117 10.56 10.11 5.54
C VAL A 117 11.21 11.34 6.19
N ALA A 118 10.45 12.40 6.46
CA ALA A 118 10.96 13.62 7.11
C ALA A 118 11.46 13.37 8.54
N HIS A 119 10.86 12.41 9.25
CA HIS A 119 11.27 12.03 10.61
C HIS A 119 12.33 10.91 10.63
N GLY A 120 12.84 10.47 9.48
CA GLY A 120 13.82 9.39 9.41
C GLY A 120 13.29 8.02 9.83
N LEU A 121 11.96 7.84 9.82
CA LEU A 121 11.30 6.59 10.18
C LEU A 121 11.23 5.66 8.96
N SER A 122 11.68 4.44 9.14
CA SER A 122 11.61 3.37 8.12
C SER A 122 10.52 2.36 8.43
N VAL A 123 10.18 1.55 7.44
CA VAL A 123 9.13 0.53 7.50
C VAL A 123 9.71 -0.80 7.10
N ASP A 124 9.58 -1.83 7.94
CA ASP A 124 10.08 -3.17 7.64
C ASP A 124 9.21 -3.89 6.62
N TYR A 125 7.90 -3.67 6.68
CA TYR A 125 6.94 -4.23 5.73
C TYR A 125 5.94 -3.16 5.29
N HIS A 126 5.80 -2.97 3.99
CA HIS A 126 4.84 -2.03 3.42
C HIS A 126 3.85 -2.75 2.52
N TYR A 127 2.62 -2.84 2.97
CA TYR A 127 1.52 -3.49 2.27
C TYR A 127 0.65 -2.48 1.54
N LEU A 128 0.32 -2.80 0.28
CA LEU A 128 -0.54 -2.05 -0.63
C LEU A 128 -1.62 -3.03 -1.14
N LEU A 129 -2.60 -3.32 -0.30
CA LEU A 129 -3.55 -4.40 -0.55
C LEU A 129 -4.80 -3.88 -1.26
N TYR A 130 -4.92 -4.17 -2.55
CA TYR A 130 -6.04 -3.78 -3.41
C TYR A 130 -6.31 -2.27 -3.44
N PRO A 131 -5.29 -1.42 -3.61
CA PRO A 131 -5.50 0.01 -3.83
C PRO A 131 -6.36 0.21 -5.08
N ASN A 132 -7.02 1.38 -5.21
CA ASN A 132 -7.81 1.65 -6.40
C ASN A 132 -6.92 1.56 -7.66
N PRO A 133 -7.19 0.66 -8.60
CA PRO A 133 -6.30 0.40 -9.72
C PRO A 133 -6.37 1.47 -10.83
N TRP A 134 -7.38 2.35 -10.82
CA TRP A 134 -7.58 3.38 -11.83
C TRP A 134 -7.44 2.84 -13.27
N PRO A 135 -8.37 2.00 -13.75
CA PRO A 135 -8.15 1.14 -14.91
C PRO A 135 -8.16 1.86 -16.25
N LYS A 136 -8.58 3.12 -16.33
CA LYS A 136 -8.52 3.90 -17.57
C LYS A 136 -7.08 4.32 -17.86
N ALA A 137 -6.62 4.23 -19.12
CA ALA A 137 -5.28 4.64 -19.52
C ALA A 137 -4.97 6.10 -19.12
N ALA A 138 -5.92 7.03 -19.29
CA ALA A 138 -5.76 8.43 -18.88
C ALA A 138 -5.50 8.63 -17.37
N HIS A 139 -5.64 7.59 -16.56
CA HIS A 139 -5.47 7.66 -15.11
C HIS A 139 -4.11 7.13 -14.61
N LEU A 140 -3.11 6.94 -15.46
CA LEU A 140 -1.79 6.43 -15.06
C LEU A 140 -1.24 7.17 -13.83
N GLN A 141 -1.30 8.50 -13.82
CA GLN A 141 -0.78 9.33 -12.72
C GLN A 141 -1.61 9.27 -11.42
N ARG A 142 -2.73 8.55 -11.41
CA ARG A 142 -3.51 8.24 -10.20
C ARG A 142 -3.13 6.91 -9.57
N ARG A 143 -2.43 6.03 -10.33
CA ARG A 143 -1.92 4.75 -9.83
C ARG A 143 -0.76 5.00 -8.87
N VAL A 144 -0.56 4.13 -7.90
CA VAL A 144 0.51 4.28 -6.90
C VAL A 144 1.87 4.52 -7.57
N HIS A 145 2.22 3.72 -8.57
CA HIS A 145 3.49 3.80 -9.29
C HIS A 145 3.57 4.96 -10.31
N GLY A 146 2.43 5.51 -10.71
CA GLY A 146 2.35 6.66 -11.61
C GLY A 146 2.18 7.99 -10.90
N HIS A 147 1.97 7.99 -9.59
CA HIS A 147 1.81 9.19 -8.78
C HIS A 147 3.14 9.79 -8.35
N GLY A 148 3.21 11.12 -8.19
CA GLY A 148 4.43 11.82 -7.79
C GLY A 148 5.00 11.39 -6.44
N SER A 149 4.18 10.83 -5.55
CA SER A 149 4.62 10.30 -4.24
C SER A 149 5.31 8.93 -4.31
N PHE A 150 5.37 8.28 -5.46
CA PHE A 150 6.00 6.97 -5.61
C PHE A 150 7.44 6.91 -5.06
N PRO A 151 8.32 7.93 -5.24
CA PRO A 151 9.65 7.93 -4.65
C PRO A 151 9.67 7.88 -3.12
N LEU A 152 8.65 8.41 -2.44
CA LEU A 152 8.56 8.32 -0.97
C LEU A 152 8.41 6.88 -0.51
N LEU A 153 7.58 6.08 -1.21
CA LEU A 153 7.40 4.66 -0.92
C LEU A 153 8.74 3.90 -0.93
N LEU A 154 9.61 4.23 -1.88
CA LEU A 154 10.94 3.62 -1.99
C LEU A 154 11.85 4.02 -0.84
N ARG A 155 11.80 5.30 -0.42
CA ARG A 155 12.59 5.82 0.70
C ARG A 155 12.22 5.20 2.03
N LEU A 156 10.96 4.85 2.23
CA LEU A 156 10.49 4.15 3.43
C LEU A 156 11.10 2.75 3.57
N ALA A 157 11.34 2.08 2.45
CA ALA A 157 11.92 0.73 2.40
C ALA A 157 13.45 0.71 2.57
N ALA A 158 14.13 1.88 2.55
CA ALA A 158 15.59 1.98 2.49
C ALA A 158 16.29 1.97 3.87
N GLY A 159 15.56 1.83 4.97
CA GLY A 159 16.05 2.06 6.35
C GLY A 159 16.87 0.93 6.97
N GLY A 160 17.75 0.25 6.23
CA GLY A 160 18.75 -0.68 6.80
C GLY A 160 18.34 -2.15 6.88
N THR A 161 17.09 -2.48 7.02
CA THR A 161 16.53 -3.80 6.72
C THR A 161 15.83 -3.69 5.37
N PRO A 162 15.98 -4.66 4.45
CA PRO A 162 15.28 -4.59 3.18
C PRO A 162 13.78 -4.70 3.45
N GLY A 163 13.12 -3.54 3.56
CA GLY A 163 11.68 -3.47 3.74
C GLY A 163 10.97 -4.27 2.66
N CYS A 164 10.13 -5.21 3.05
CA CYS A 164 9.35 -5.98 2.09
C CYS A 164 8.18 -5.12 1.62
N ILE A 165 8.16 -4.78 0.33
CA ILE A 165 7.02 -4.13 -0.31
C ILE A 165 6.17 -5.19 -0.98
N GLU A 166 4.89 -5.24 -0.62
CA GLU A 166 3.93 -6.13 -1.25
C GLU A 166 2.73 -5.35 -1.77
N LEU A 167 2.40 -5.54 -3.06
CA LEU A 167 1.19 -5.00 -3.66
C LEU A 167 0.33 -6.15 -4.19
N ARG A 168 -0.98 -6.14 -3.88
CA ARG A 168 -1.95 -7.10 -4.41
C ARG A 168 -3.04 -6.40 -5.21
N SER A 169 -3.51 -7.05 -6.28
CA SER A 169 -4.65 -6.61 -7.08
C SER A 169 -5.31 -7.78 -7.81
N ASN A 170 -6.57 -7.60 -8.20
CA ASN A 170 -7.27 -8.47 -9.14
C ASN A 170 -7.12 -8.01 -10.61
N TRP A 171 -6.26 -7.04 -10.87
CA TRP A 171 -5.94 -6.57 -12.22
C TRP A 171 -4.46 -6.78 -12.50
N GLN A 172 -4.15 -7.79 -13.31
CA GLN A 172 -2.78 -8.23 -13.64
C GLN A 172 -1.90 -7.08 -14.14
N VAL A 173 -2.38 -6.33 -15.15
CA VAL A 173 -1.64 -5.21 -15.75
C VAL A 173 -1.18 -4.19 -14.71
N TYR A 174 -2.01 -3.91 -13.69
CA TYR A 174 -1.65 -2.99 -12.62
C TYR A 174 -0.47 -3.49 -11.78
N VAL A 175 -0.42 -4.79 -11.49
CA VAL A 175 0.67 -5.41 -10.71
C VAL A 175 1.94 -5.49 -11.55
N GLU A 176 1.82 -5.80 -12.85
CA GLU A 176 2.95 -5.81 -13.78
C GLU A 176 3.57 -4.42 -13.93
N GLU A 177 2.74 -3.37 -14.11
CA GLU A 177 3.20 -1.99 -14.17
C GLU A 177 3.91 -1.56 -12.88
N PHE A 178 3.36 -1.95 -11.73
CA PHE A 178 4.02 -1.70 -10.44
C PHE A 178 5.37 -2.42 -10.36
N GLY A 179 5.46 -3.68 -10.78
CA GLY A 179 6.71 -4.44 -10.83
C GLY A 179 7.77 -3.78 -11.72
N ILE A 180 7.36 -3.29 -12.90
CA ILE A 180 8.25 -2.54 -13.81
C ILE A 180 8.72 -1.23 -13.17
N ALA A 181 7.81 -0.48 -12.53
CA ALA A 181 8.17 0.75 -11.84
C ALA A 181 9.18 0.52 -10.71
N MET A 182 9.00 -0.55 -9.94
CA MET A 182 9.95 -0.97 -8.89
C MET A 182 11.31 -1.38 -9.49
N HIS A 183 11.31 -2.11 -10.60
CA HIS A 183 12.54 -2.45 -11.31
C HIS A 183 13.30 -1.21 -11.81
N LEU A 184 12.59 -0.25 -12.43
CA LEU A 184 13.17 1.03 -12.87
C LEU A 184 13.74 1.84 -11.69
N ALA A 185 13.18 1.67 -10.50
CA ALA A 185 13.67 2.27 -9.26
C ALA A 185 14.83 1.49 -8.60
N GLY A 186 15.29 0.41 -9.21
CA GLY A 186 16.36 -0.43 -8.67
C GLY A 186 15.95 -1.32 -7.51
N VAL A 187 14.65 -1.55 -7.31
CA VAL A 187 14.11 -2.46 -6.30
C VAL A 187 13.63 -3.74 -6.99
N PRO A 188 14.41 -4.83 -6.98
CA PRO A 188 14.02 -6.08 -7.62
C PRO A 188 12.85 -6.73 -6.87
N GLY A 189 12.00 -7.41 -7.62
CA GLY A 189 10.86 -8.11 -7.07
C GLY A 189 10.28 -9.14 -8.04
N ARG A 190 9.25 -9.83 -7.60
CA ARG A 190 8.55 -10.85 -8.37
C ARG A 190 7.09 -10.49 -8.51
N VAL A 191 6.59 -10.54 -9.73
CA VAL A 191 5.14 -10.56 -10.01
C VAL A 191 4.70 -12.01 -10.15
N ALA A 192 3.67 -12.40 -9.44
CA ALA A 192 3.14 -13.75 -9.48
C ALA A 192 1.62 -13.76 -9.23
N ARG A 193 0.97 -14.84 -9.66
CA ARG A 193 -0.40 -15.13 -9.23
C ARG A 193 -0.38 -15.42 -7.73
N LEU A 194 -1.31 -14.81 -7.00
CA LEU A 194 -1.42 -15.02 -5.56
C LEU A 194 -1.90 -16.46 -5.29
N PRO A 195 -1.16 -17.24 -4.50
CA PRO A 195 -1.55 -18.60 -4.18
C PRO A 195 -2.86 -18.66 -3.39
N SER A 196 -3.49 -19.81 -3.37
CA SER A 196 -4.63 -20.07 -2.49
C SER A 196 -4.20 -19.94 -1.03
N GLY A 197 -5.09 -19.45 -0.18
CA GLY A 197 -4.81 -19.25 1.24
C GLY A 197 -5.82 -18.31 1.90
N PRO A 198 -5.66 -18.01 3.19
CA PRO A 198 -6.53 -17.09 3.90
C PRO A 198 -6.45 -15.69 3.31
N ALA A 199 -7.62 -15.05 3.13
CA ALA A 199 -7.69 -13.70 2.62
C ALA A 199 -7.31 -12.68 3.69
N LEU A 200 -6.40 -11.76 3.37
CA LEU A 200 -6.01 -10.66 4.27
C LEU A 200 -7.02 -9.53 4.28
N THR A 201 -7.75 -9.32 3.19
CA THR A 201 -8.73 -8.24 3.06
C THR A 201 -10.13 -8.76 2.71
N LEU A 202 -11.15 -7.95 2.99
CA LEU A 202 -12.51 -8.24 2.54
C LEU A 202 -12.63 -8.26 1.00
N PHE A 203 -11.83 -7.42 0.31
CA PHE A 203 -11.76 -7.43 -1.15
C PHE A 203 -11.16 -8.72 -1.69
N GLU A 204 -10.07 -9.20 -1.09
CA GLU A 204 -9.44 -10.46 -1.47
C GLU A 204 -10.42 -11.62 -1.35
N ARG A 205 -11.12 -11.73 -0.21
CA ARG A 205 -12.16 -12.73 -0.01
C ARG A 205 -13.24 -12.66 -1.11
N LYS A 206 -13.81 -11.45 -1.29
CA LYS A 206 -14.84 -11.21 -2.30
C LYS A 206 -14.39 -11.58 -3.71
N TYR A 207 -13.15 -11.26 -4.09
CA TYR A 207 -12.64 -11.58 -5.41
C TYR A 207 -12.40 -13.08 -5.59
N ARG A 208 -11.86 -13.77 -4.56
CA ARG A 208 -11.70 -15.23 -4.57
C ARG A 208 -13.07 -15.92 -4.71
N ASP A 209 -14.05 -15.52 -3.91
CA ASP A 209 -15.41 -16.05 -3.95
C ASP A 209 -16.10 -15.80 -5.31
N SER A 210 -15.64 -14.81 -6.06
CA SER A 210 -16.12 -14.47 -7.41
C SER A 210 -15.30 -15.12 -8.53
N GLY A 211 -14.32 -15.97 -8.21
CA GLY A 211 -13.48 -16.68 -9.19
C GLY A 211 -12.46 -15.79 -9.91
N HIS A 212 -12.08 -14.64 -9.35
CA HIS A 212 -11.07 -13.78 -9.96
C HIS A 212 -9.66 -14.34 -9.72
N ASP A 213 -8.81 -14.20 -10.72
CA ASP A 213 -7.37 -14.30 -10.53
C ASP A 213 -6.86 -13.11 -9.72
N LEU A 214 -5.99 -13.41 -8.75
CA LEU A 214 -5.36 -12.41 -7.92
C LEU A 214 -3.86 -12.42 -8.16
N TRP A 215 -3.29 -11.25 -8.18
CA TRP A 215 -1.88 -11.04 -8.52
C TRP A 215 -1.19 -10.29 -7.40
N CYS A 216 0.08 -10.59 -7.17
CA CYS A 216 0.91 -9.85 -6.24
C CYS A 216 2.28 -9.51 -6.85
N TYR A 217 2.80 -8.37 -6.44
CA TYR A 217 4.21 -8.03 -6.48
C TYR A 217 4.77 -8.16 -5.06
N SER A 218 5.93 -8.79 -4.93
CA SER A 218 6.71 -8.79 -3.67
C SER A 218 8.15 -8.43 -3.99
N SER A 219 8.70 -7.45 -3.27
CA SER A 219 10.13 -7.13 -3.39
C SER A 219 10.97 -8.28 -2.86
N ILE A 220 12.14 -8.46 -3.46
CA ILE A 220 13.14 -9.42 -3.00
C ILE A 220 14.10 -8.68 -2.09
N ALA A 221 14.30 -9.18 -0.87
CA ALA A 221 15.31 -8.65 0.04
C ALA A 221 16.68 -8.60 -0.66
N ARG A 222 17.35 -7.45 -0.64
CA ARG A 222 18.76 -7.39 -1.06
C ARG A 222 19.57 -8.16 -0.03
N ARG A 223 20.28 -9.19 -0.48
CA ARG A 223 21.27 -9.91 0.33
C ARG A 223 22.49 -9.05 0.55
#